data_688711e76098b76771c50db0ac510c92
#
_entry.id   688711e76098b76771c50db0ac510c92
#
_cell.length_a   1.000
_cell.length_b   1.000
_cell.length_c   1.000
_cell.angle_alpha   90.00
_cell.angle_beta   90.00
_cell.angle_gamma   90.00
#
_symmetry.space_group_name_H-M   'P 1'
#
loop_
_entity.id
_entity.type
_entity.pdbx_description
1 polymer ?
#
loop_
_entity_poly.entity_id
_entity_poly.type
_entity_poly.pdbx_seq_one_letter_code
_entity_poly.pdbx_strand_id
1 'polypeptide(L)'
;KWWPEVSKTLNILRITGGEPLLHKTTWKTFDDLIENPKPQIEININTNMGYTPRRMEKLVDYVTKMRDNNSIKAFKMFSSMDTWGDRAEYLRTGLDIETWEKNQDIYLRGVQSHITHMVTFNILSVTSFKSFLVKILEWRKTYEDIIPNNLGTDENVRKIRFDTPYLKEPIQY
;
A
#
# COMPACT_ATOMS: atom_id res chain seq x y z
N LYS A 1 -11.29 -23.66 3.86
CA LYS A 1 -11.45 -24.58 5.02
C LYS A 1 -10.56 -24.20 6.21
N TRP A 2 -9.39 -23.61 6.02
CA TRP A 2 -8.41 -23.25 7.07
C TRP A 2 -8.63 -21.83 7.67
N TRP A 3 -9.15 -20.88 6.89
CA TRP A 3 -9.29 -19.48 7.25
C TRP A 3 -10.07 -19.24 8.58
N PRO A 4 -11.24 -19.87 8.82
CA PRO A 4 -11.98 -19.65 10.07
C PRO A 4 -11.19 -20.00 11.33
N GLU A 5 -10.29 -20.98 11.27
CA GLU A 5 -9.45 -21.36 12.43
C GLU A 5 -8.26 -20.41 12.59
N VAL A 6 -7.52 -20.15 11.49
CA VAL A 6 -6.34 -19.28 11.53
C VAL A 6 -6.70 -17.84 11.89
N SER A 7 -7.82 -17.32 11.38
CA SER A 7 -8.26 -15.94 11.65
C SER A 7 -8.55 -15.64 13.13
N LYS A 8 -8.76 -16.67 13.97
CA LYS A 8 -8.98 -16.51 15.41
C LYS A 8 -7.73 -16.02 16.16
N THR A 9 -6.55 -16.41 15.70
CA THR A 9 -5.26 -16.14 16.37
C THR A 9 -4.34 -15.25 15.54
N LEU A 10 -4.71 -14.93 14.30
CA LEU A 10 -3.91 -14.15 13.40
C LEU A 10 -3.89 -12.67 13.85
N ASN A 11 -2.69 -12.09 13.97
CA ASN A 11 -2.50 -10.67 14.28
C ASN A 11 -2.17 -9.84 13.04
N ILE A 12 -1.48 -10.44 12.05
CA ILE A 12 -1.10 -9.75 10.81
C ILE A 12 -1.47 -10.65 9.63
N LEU A 13 -2.29 -10.12 8.73
CA LEU A 13 -2.59 -10.71 7.43
C LEU A 13 -1.84 -9.93 6.34
N ARG A 14 -0.78 -10.53 5.78
CA ARG A 14 -0.09 -9.93 4.63
C ARG A 14 -0.60 -10.56 3.33
N ILE A 15 -1.11 -9.71 2.44
CA ILE A 15 -1.61 -10.10 1.12
C ILE A 15 -0.61 -9.62 0.07
N THR A 16 0.04 -10.59 -0.59
CA THR A 16 1.13 -10.35 -1.56
C THR A 16 0.97 -11.26 -2.78
N GLY A 17 1.84 -11.06 -3.78
CA GLY A 17 1.92 -11.90 -4.97
C GLY A 17 1.01 -11.43 -6.10
N GLY A 18 1.56 -11.34 -7.32
CA GLY A 18 0.88 -10.73 -8.46
C GLY A 18 0.35 -9.34 -8.16
N GLU A 19 -0.93 -9.09 -8.45
CA GLU A 19 -1.63 -7.89 -8.01
C GLU A 19 -2.84 -8.30 -7.15
N PRO A 20 -2.75 -8.19 -5.82
CA PRO A 20 -3.77 -8.70 -4.91
C PRO A 20 -5.18 -8.14 -5.16
N LEU A 21 -5.27 -6.87 -5.54
CA LEU A 21 -6.57 -6.22 -5.76
C LEU A 21 -7.26 -6.65 -7.05
N LEU A 22 -6.57 -7.40 -7.93
CA LEU A 22 -7.18 -8.06 -9.08
C LEU A 22 -7.77 -9.44 -8.73
N HIS A 23 -7.35 -10.03 -7.61
CA HIS A 23 -7.79 -11.36 -7.20
C HIS A 23 -9.13 -11.36 -6.46
N LYS A 24 -10.04 -12.24 -6.88
CA LYS A 24 -11.33 -12.41 -6.21
C LYS A 24 -11.22 -12.84 -4.75
N THR A 25 -10.17 -13.59 -4.42
CA THR A 25 -9.93 -14.07 -3.04
C THR A 25 -9.69 -12.93 -2.07
N THR A 26 -8.97 -11.87 -2.48
CA THR A 26 -8.76 -10.68 -1.64
C THR A 26 -10.09 -10.06 -1.22
N TRP A 27 -10.99 -9.85 -2.17
CA TRP A 27 -12.31 -9.27 -1.90
C TRP A 27 -13.18 -10.17 -1.02
N LYS A 28 -13.18 -11.49 -1.26
CA LYS A 28 -13.87 -12.45 -0.40
C LYS A 28 -13.33 -12.45 1.04
N THR A 29 -12.03 -12.25 1.22
CA THR A 29 -11.44 -12.12 2.56
C THR A 29 -11.92 -10.84 3.25
N PHE A 30 -12.04 -9.74 2.50
CA PHE A 30 -12.57 -8.49 3.04
C PHE A 30 -14.06 -8.61 3.38
N ASP A 31 -14.86 -9.27 2.51
CA ASP A 31 -16.27 -9.56 2.79
C ASP A 31 -16.41 -10.36 4.10
N ASP A 32 -15.61 -11.42 4.28
CA ASP A 32 -15.62 -12.22 5.50
C ASP A 32 -15.21 -11.41 6.74
N LEU A 33 -14.22 -10.53 6.63
CA LEU A 33 -13.81 -9.68 7.76
C LEU A 33 -14.87 -8.64 8.13
N ILE A 34 -15.69 -8.19 7.18
CA ILE A 34 -16.82 -7.31 7.46
C ILE A 34 -17.96 -8.07 8.14
N GLU A 35 -18.25 -9.31 7.68
CA GLU A 35 -19.29 -10.17 8.24
C GLU A 35 -18.89 -10.78 9.59
N ASN A 36 -17.62 -11.11 9.74
CA ASN A 36 -17.02 -11.76 10.91
C ASN A 36 -15.84 -10.95 11.46
N PRO A 37 -16.06 -9.84 12.17
CA PRO A 37 -15.03 -8.93 12.63
C PRO A 37 -13.88 -9.61 13.40
N LYS A 38 -12.64 -9.17 13.11
CA LYS A 38 -11.40 -9.62 13.73
C LYS A 38 -10.56 -8.40 14.15
N PRO A 39 -10.97 -7.67 15.21
CA PRO A 39 -10.36 -6.39 15.58
C PRO A 39 -8.89 -6.50 16.01
N GLN A 40 -8.35 -7.71 16.13
CA GLN A 40 -6.93 -7.94 16.36
C GLN A 40 -6.10 -7.98 15.07
N ILE A 41 -6.70 -8.17 13.89
CA ILE A 41 -5.98 -8.34 12.62
C ILE A 41 -5.55 -6.99 12.03
N GLU A 42 -4.26 -6.84 11.78
CA GLU A 42 -3.71 -5.83 10.89
C GLU A 42 -3.61 -6.39 9.47
N ILE A 43 -4.17 -5.70 8.48
CA ILE A 43 -4.03 -6.05 7.05
C ILE A 43 -2.88 -5.26 6.44
N ASN A 44 -1.94 -5.97 5.83
CA ASN A 44 -0.83 -5.43 5.05
C ASN A 44 -0.97 -5.88 3.60
N ILE A 45 -1.15 -4.94 2.66
CA ILE A 45 -1.29 -5.26 1.24
C ILE A 45 -0.11 -4.71 0.43
N ASN A 46 0.49 -5.57 -0.40
CA ASN A 46 1.51 -5.16 -1.36
C ASN A 46 0.86 -5.05 -2.76
N THR A 47 0.98 -3.88 -3.40
CA THR A 47 0.34 -3.60 -4.69
C THR A 47 1.27 -2.81 -5.61
N ASN A 48 1.14 -2.99 -6.92
CA ASN A 48 1.80 -2.15 -7.92
C ASN A 48 1.01 -0.88 -8.25
N MET A 49 -0.25 -0.78 -7.77
CA MET A 49 -1.17 0.35 -7.99
C MET A 49 -1.45 0.66 -9.48
N GLY A 50 -1.10 -0.24 -10.42
CA GLY A 50 -1.27 -0.07 -11.86
C GLY A 50 -2.66 -0.50 -12.38
N TYR A 51 -3.70 -0.39 -11.58
CA TYR A 51 -5.08 -0.72 -11.96
C TYR A 51 -5.95 0.52 -12.03
N THR A 52 -7.16 0.37 -12.60
CA THR A 52 -8.08 1.49 -12.79
C THR A 52 -8.45 2.18 -11.47
N PRO A 53 -8.61 3.51 -11.45
CA PRO A 53 -8.99 4.28 -10.25
C PRO A 53 -10.24 3.73 -9.54
N ARG A 54 -11.24 3.28 -10.30
CA ARG A 54 -12.44 2.64 -9.75
C ARG A 54 -12.14 1.46 -8.81
N ARG A 55 -11.03 0.77 -9.03
CA ARG A 55 -10.62 -0.34 -8.16
C ARG A 55 -10.01 0.16 -6.85
N MET A 56 -9.29 1.26 -6.91
CA MET A 56 -8.81 1.94 -5.70
C MET A 56 -9.97 2.53 -4.88
N GLU A 57 -10.95 3.16 -5.55
CA GLU A 57 -12.18 3.64 -4.90
C GLU A 57 -12.90 2.49 -4.18
N LYS A 58 -13.03 1.34 -4.84
CA LYS A 58 -13.59 0.14 -4.21
C LYS A 58 -12.78 -0.27 -2.96
N LEU A 59 -11.45 -0.22 -3.00
CA LEU A 59 -10.63 -0.52 -1.83
C LEU A 59 -10.91 0.45 -0.69
N VAL A 60 -10.97 1.74 -0.99
CA VAL A 60 -11.30 2.79 0.00
C VAL A 60 -12.64 2.49 0.68
N ASP A 61 -13.67 2.14 -0.09
CA ASP A 61 -14.98 1.77 0.44
C ASP A 61 -14.90 0.58 1.41
N TYR A 62 -14.15 -0.45 1.04
CA TYR A 62 -13.97 -1.64 1.89
C TYR A 62 -13.20 -1.31 3.17
N VAL A 63 -12.10 -0.56 3.07
CA VAL A 63 -11.29 -0.19 4.24
C VAL A 63 -12.10 0.72 5.18
N THR A 64 -12.88 1.64 4.63
CA THR A 64 -13.77 2.49 5.42
C THR A 64 -14.82 1.66 6.16
N LYS A 65 -15.49 0.74 5.48
CA LYS A 65 -16.46 -0.18 6.11
C LYS A 65 -15.82 -1.02 7.21
N MET A 66 -14.64 -1.60 6.94
CA MET A 66 -13.92 -2.40 7.95
C MET A 66 -13.52 -1.57 9.17
N ARG A 67 -13.16 -0.30 8.97
CA ARG A 67 -12.85 0.64 10.05
C ARG A 67 -14.10 0.96 10.88
N ASP A 68 -15.16 1.40 10.21
CA ASP A 68 -16.38 1.88 10.86
C ASP A 68 -17.08 0.77 11.65
N ASN A 69 -16.94 -0.48 11.20
CA ASN A 69 -17.46 -1.67 11.89
C ASN A 69 -16.46 -2.25 12.92
N ASN A 70 -15.29 -1.62 13.12
CA ASN A 70 -14.21 -2.19 13.95
C ASN A 70 -13.86 -3.65 13.57
N SER A 71 -13.88 -3.93 12.26
CA SER A 71 -13.66 -5.28 11.71
C SER A 71 -12.19 -5.69 11.72
N ILE A 72 -11.28 -4.71 11.74
CA ILE A 72 -9.83 -4.93 11.72
C ILE A 72 -9.13 -3.91 12.63
N LYS A 73 -7.90 -4.25 13.05
CA LYS A 73 -7.06 -3.37 13.85
C LYS A 73 -6.49 -2.20 13.05
N ALA A 74 -5.98 -2.49 11.85
CA ALA A 74 -5.33 -1.50 11.00
C ALA A 74 -5.26 -1.99 9.55
N PHE A 75 -5.12 -1.04 8.60
CA PHE A 75 -4.84 -1.32 7.19
C PHE A 75 -3.60 -0.56 6.76
N LYS A 76 -2.61 -1.26 6.18
CA LYS A 76 -1.36 -0.68 5.69
C LYS A 76 -1.15 -1.04 4.22
N MET A 77 -0.79 -0.03 3.41
CA MET A 77 -0.47 -0.22 2.00
C MET A 77 1.03 -0.10 1.77
N PHE A 78 1.55 -1.07 1.04
CA PHE A 78 2.90 -1.09 0.52
C PHE A 78 2.81 -1.06 -1.00
N SER A 79 3.30 0.01 -1.62
CA SER A 79 3.31 0.13 -3.08
C SER A 79 4.70 -0.13 -3.62
N SER A 80 4.77 -0.77 -4.77
CA SER A 80 6.04 -1.04 -5.44
C SER A 80 6.38 0.11 -6.40
N MET A 81 7.48 0.85 -6.11
CA MET A 81 7.96 1.93 -6.95
C MET A 81 9.49 2.05 -6.80
N ASP A 82 10.24 1.73 -7.87
CA ASP A 82 11.70 1.65 -7.78
C ASP A 82 12.41 2.97 -8.09
N THR A 83 11.75 3.86 -8.82
CA THR A 83 12.22 5.18 -9.23
C THR A 83 11.05 6.02 -9.74
N TRP A 84 11.32 7.13 -10.45
CA TRP A 84 10.31 8.06 -10.96
C TRP A 84 10.50 8.37 -12.45
N GLY A 85 9.41 8.76 -13.12
CA GLY A 85 9.37 9.13 -14.53
C GLY A 85 9.44 7.93 -15.47
N ASP A 86 9.79 8.17 -16.72
CA ASP A 86 9.84 7.16 -17.80
C ASP A 86 10.63 5.90 -17.43
N ARG A 87 11.62 6.05 -16.53
CA ARG A 87 12.38 4.89 -16.04
C ARG A 87 11.56 3.99 -15.13
N ALA A 88 10.63 4.54 -14.36
CA ALA A 88 9.74 3.71 -13.54
C ALA A 88 8.81 2.88 -14.43
N GLU A 89 8.28 3.49 -15.49
CA GLU A 89 7.43 2.80 -16.47
C GLU A 89 8.23 1.74 -17.27
N TYR A 90 9.48 2.06 -17.62
CA TYR A 90 10.37 1.10 -18.27
C TYR A 90 10.69 -0.11 -17.38
N LEU A 91 10.97 0.12 -16.09
CA LEU A 91 11.32 -0.94 -15.13
C LEU A 91 10.12 -1.80 -14.76
N ARG A 92 8.93 -1.25 -14.81
CA ARG A 92 7.68 -1.93 -14.43
C ARG A 92 6.71 -1.97 -15.60
N THR A 93 6.82 -2.98 -16.43
CA THR A 93 5.94 -3.18 -17.59
C THR A 93 4.47 -3.00 -17.20
N GLY A 94 3.80 -2.09 -17.89
CA GLY A 94 2.38 -1.76 -17.64
C GLY A 94 2.13 -0.77 -16.52
N LEU A 95 3.17 -0.19 -15.92
CA LEU A 95 3.02 0.96 -15.05
C LEU A 95 2.69 2.19 -15.90
N ASP A 96 1.64 2.91 -15.53
CA ASP A 96 1.30 4.25 -15.97
C ASP A 96 1.34 5.18 -14.75
N ILE A 97 2.25 6.14 -14.78
CA ILE A 97 2.54 7.02 -13.61
C ILE A 97 1.34 7.88 -13.26
N GLU A 98 0.58 8.37 -14.24
CA GLU A 98 -0.58 9.23 -13.99
C GLU A 98 -1.67 8.44 -13.26
N THR A 99 -1.97 7.23 -13.72
CA THR A 99 -2.90 6.32 -13.05
C THR A 99 -2.41 5.96 -11.65
N TRP A 100 -1.11 5.73 -11.50
CA TRP A 100 -0.50 5.39 -10.23
C TRP A 100 -0.61 6.56 -9.21
N GLU A 101 -0.29 7.79 -9.61
CA GLU A 101 -0.44 8.98 -8.76
C GLU A 101 -1.91 9.21 -8.38
N LYS A 102 -2.81 9.05 -9.34
CA LYS A 102 -4.25 9.16 -9.09
C LYS A 102 -4.72 8.13 -8.04
N ASN A 103 -4.26 6.90 -8.15
CA ASN A 103 -4.56 5.85 -7.18
C ASN A 103 -3.98 6.15 -5.80
N GLN A 104 -2.77 6.73 -5.74
CA GLN A 104 -2.18 7.20 -4.48
C GLN A 104 -3.04 8.31 -3.83
N ASP A 105 -3.48 9.29 -4.62
CA ASP A 105 -4.33 10.38 -4.13
C ASP A 105 -5.67 9.85 -3.57
N ILE A 106 -6.35 8.98 -4.33
CA ILE A 106 -7.60 8.34 -3.90
C ILE A 106 -7.40 7.60 -2.57
N TYR A 107 -6.32 6.81 -2.45
CA TYR A 107 -6.03 6.06 -1.23
C TYR A 107 -5.74 6.98 -0.04
N LEU A 108 -4.82 7.92 -0.19
CA LEU A 108 -4.39 8.77 0.91
C LEU A 108 -5.54 9.65 1.43
N ARG A 109 -6.36 10.21 0.54
CA ARG A 109 -7.50 11.04 0.93
C ARG A 109 -8.68 10.22 1.44
N GLY A 110 -8.94 9.08 0.85
CA GLY A 110 -10.08 8.24 1.21
C GLY A 110 -9.85 7.44 2.48
N VAL A 111 -8.71 6.74 2.60
CA VAL A 111 -8.40 5.93 3.78
C VAL A 111 -7.79 6.77 4.91
N GLN A 112 -7.15 7.89 4.59
CA GLN A 112 -6.42 8.75 5.53
C GLN A 112 -5.41 7.97 6.38
N SER A 113 -4.66 7.09 5.71
CA SER A 113 -3.61 6.28 6.30
C SER A 113 -2.27 6.56 5.62
N HIS A 114 -1.22 5.88 6.04
CA HIS A 114 0.08 6.00 5.39
C HIS A 114 0.26 4.99 4.27
N ILE A 115 1.16 5.31 3.34
CA ILE A 115 1.66 4.42 2.29
C ILE A 115 3.17 4.27 2.43
N THR A 116 3.68 3.06 2.22
CA THR A 116 5.11 2.78 2.16
C THR A 116 5.50 2.34 0.76
N HIS A 117 6.37 3.10 0.10
CA HIS A 117 6.93 2.71 -1.19
C HIS A 117 8.05 1.70 -0.96
N MET A 118 7.87 0.50 -1.52
CA MET A 118 8.88 -0.56 -1.51
C MET A 118 9.77 -0.36 -2.74
N VAL A 119 11.01 0.03 -2.51
CA VAL A 119 11.96 0.44 -3.54
C VAL A 119 13.02 -0.62 -3.74
N THR A 120 13.02 -1.29 -4.87
CA THR A 120 14.12 -2.16 -5.27
C THR A 120 15.18 -1.33 -5.99
N PHE A 121 16.10 -0.77 -5.21
CA PHE A 121 17.18 0.03 -5.77
C PHE A 121 18.12 -0.84 -6.61
N ASN A 122 18.34 -0.42 -7.86
CA ASN A 122 19.18 -1.14 -8.81
C ASN A 122 19.88 -0.15 -9.77
N ILE A 123 20.80 -0.66 -10.58
CA ILE A 123 21.61 0.18 -11.49
C ILE A 123 20.75 0.98 -12.48
N LEU A 124 19.61 0.47 -12.91
CA LEU A 124 18.71 1.15 -13.84
C LEU A 124 17.93 2.29 -13.17
N SER A 125 17.76 2.26 -11.85
CA SER A 125 17.08 3.32 -11.10
C SER A 125 17.99 4.46 -10.65
N VAL A 126 19.33 4.25 -10.61
CA VAL A 126 20.32 5.19 -10.05
C VAL A 126 20.16 6.61 -10.58
N THR A 127 20.09 6.78 -11.90
CA THR A 127 20.10 8.12 -12.53
C THR A 127 18.82 8.92 -12.30
N SER A 128 17.69 8.27 -12.02
CA SER A 128 16.39 8.89 -11.74
C SER A 128 15.99 8.82 -10.26
N PHE A 129 16.83 8.21 -9.43
CA PHE A 129 16.52 8.07 -7.99
C PHE A 129 16.44 9.41 -7.26
N LYS A 130 17.30 10.38 -7.64
CA LYS A 130 17.21 11.75 -7.10
C LYS A 130 15.82 12.37 -7.38
N SER A 131 15.33 12.24 -8.60
CA SER A 131 14.00 12.74 -8.98
C SER A 131 12.89 12.05 -8.16
N PHE A 132 13.04 10.76 -7.88
CA PHE A 132 12.12 10.04 -7.01
C PHE A 132 12.12 10.58 -5.57
N LEU A 133 13.29 10.87 -4.99
CA LEU A 133 13.38 11.46 -3.65
C LEU A 133 12.74 12.86 -3.60
N VAL A 134 12.97 13.67 -4.62
CA VAL A 134 12.31 14.99 -4.74
C VAL A 134 10.79 14.80 -4.79
N LYS A 135 10.30 13.86 -5.60
CA LYS A 135 8.87 13.57 -5.70
C LYS A 135 8.26 13.10 -4.37
N ILE A 136 8.98 12.29 -3.61
CA ILE A 136 8.53 11.90 -2.25
C ILE A 136 8.39 13.12 -1.34
N LEU A 137 9.31 14.09 -1.42
CA LEU A 137 9.22 15.32 -0.63
C LEU A 137 8.03 16.18 -1.06
N GLU A 138 7.77 16.29 -2.36
CA GLU A 138 6.59 16.98 -2.92
C GLU A 138 5.30 16.34 -2.40
N TRP A 139 5.16 15.00 -2.48
CA TRP A 139 3.99 14.29 -1.95
C TRP A 139 3.81 14.50 -0.45
N ARG A 140 4.89 14.46 0.33
CA ARG A 140 4.83 14.73 1.77
C ARG A 140 4.25 16.11 2.08
N LYS A 141 4.58 17.10 1.26
CA LYS A 141 4.03 18.46 1.35
C LYS A 141 2.57 18.50 0.87
N THR A 142 2.27 17.87 -0.27
CA THR A 142 0.92 17.83 -0.85
C THR A 142 -0.12 17.21 0.09
N TYR A 143 0.31 16.23 0.91
CA TYR A 143 -0.58 15.50 1.81
C TYR A 143 -0.34 15.85 3.29
N GLU A 144 0.28 16.98 3.59
CA GLU A 144 0.56 17.35 4.99
C GLU A 144 -0.69 17.63 5.82
N ASP A 145 -1.77 18.05 5.18
CA ASP A 145 -3.07 18.36 5.77
C ASP A 145 -3.90 17.11 6.11
N ILE A 146 -3.56 15.94 5.55
CA ILE A 146 -4.27 14.71 5.85
C ILE A 146 -3.94 14.26 7.27
N ILE A 147 -4.93 14.26 8.15
CA ILE A 147 -4.80 13.70 9.49
C ILE A 147 -4.98 12.19 9.40
N PRO A 148 -3.99 11.36 9.78
CA PRO A 148 -4.15 9.91 9.80
C PRO A 148 -5.29 9.52 10.74
N ASN A 149 -6.24 8.76 10.23
CA ASN A 149 -7.23 8.11 11.09
C ASN A 149 -6.52 7.08 11.97
N ASN A 150 -6.98 6.91 13.21
CA ASN A 150 -6.40 6.05 14.26
C ASN A 150 -6.46 4.54 13.94
N LEU A 151 -6.21 4.15 12.70
CA LEU A 151 -6.02 2.76 12.31
C LEU A 151 -4.60 2.27 12.70
N GLY A 152 -4.26 2.42 14.00
CA GLY A 152 -3.05 1.86 14.58
C GLY A 152 -1.74 2.49 14.08
N THR A 153 -1.77 3.76 13.68
CA THR A 153 -0.56 4.50 13.28
C THR A 153 -0.10 5.40 14.42
N ASP A 154 1.18 5.31 14.73
CA ASP A 154 1.87 6.27 15.59
C ASP A 154 1.66 7.69 15.01
N GLU A 155 1.19 8.63 15.79
CA GLU A 155 0.90 10.02 15.40
C GLU A 155 2.10 10.74 14.75
N ASN A 156 3.32 10.27 15.05
CA ASN A 156 4.58 10.79 14.52
C ASN A 156 4.96 10.19 13.14
N VAL A 157 4.14 9.31 12.60
CA VAL A 157 4.47 8.59 11.38
C VAL A 157 4.16 9.41 10.13
N ARG A 158 5.19 9.63 9.31
CA ARG A 158 5.04 10.28 8.00
C ARG A 158 4.10 9.47 7.10
N LYS A 159 3.12 10.14 6.49
CA LYS A 159 2.09 9.55 5.62
C LYS A 159 2.69 8.84 4.40
N ILE A 160 3.79 9.40 3.86
CA ILE A 160 4.54 8.81 2.76
C ILE A 160 5.93 8.41 3.24
N ARG A 161 6.19 7.12 3.16
CA ARG A 161 7.45 6.46 3.50
C ARG A 161 8.02 5.79 2.26
N PHE A 162 9.30 5.53 2.29
CA PHE A 162 9.90 4.54 1.40
C PHE A 162 10.82 3.62 2.19
N ASP A 163 10.92 2.39 1.74
CA ASP A 163 11.81 1.38 2.29
C ASP A 163 12.64 0.76 1.16
N THR A 164 13.93 0.58 1.41
CA THR A 164 14.89 -0.01 0.47
C THR A 164 15.46 -1.30 1.07
N PRO A 165 14.65 -2.35 1.24
CA PRO A 165 15.04 -3.53 2.03
C PRO A 165 16.30 -4.24 1.53
N TYR A 166 16.65 -4.06 0.26
CA TYR A 166 17.79 -4.75 -0.37
C TYR A 166 19.12 -3.97 -0.29
N LEU A 167 19.13 -2.76 0.25
CA LEU A 167 20.38 -2.01 0.48
C LEU A 167 21.13 -2.43 1.76
N LYS A 168 20.57 -3.35 2.54
CA LYS A 168 21.10 -3.70 3.87
C LYS A 168 22.24 -4.72 3.84
N GLU A 169 22.40 -5.46 2.74
CA GLU A 169 23.47 -6.46 2.61
C GLU A 169 24.14 -6.35 1.24
N PRO A 170 25.48 -6.21 1.19
CA PRO A 170 26.19 -6.36 -0.08
C PRO A 170 26.02 -7.80 -0.55
N ILE A 171 25.49 -7.97 -1.76
CA ILE A 171 25.49 -9.27 -2.41
C ILE A 171 26.96 -9.65 -2.63
N GLN A 172 27.45 -10.57 -1.84
CA GLN A 172 28.75 -11.21 -2.10
C GLN A 172 28.54 -12.22 -3.22
N TYR A 173 29.03 -11.90 -4.41
CA TYR A 173 29.20 -12.84 -5.51
C TYR A 173 30.58 -13.45 -5.44
#